data_b056190cad0d6f7894031ec2bc44422e
#
_entry.id   b056190cad0d6f7894031ec2bc44422e
#
_cell.length_a   1.000
_cell.length_b   1.000
_cell.length_c   1.000
_cell.angle_alpha   90.00
_cell.angle_beta   90.00
_cell.angle_gamma   90.00
#
_symmetry.space_group_name_H-M   'P 1'
#
loop_
_entity.id
_entity.type
_entity.pdbx_description
1 polymer ?
#
loop_
_entity_poly.entity_id
_entity_poly.type
_entity_poly.pdbx_seq_one_letter_code
_entity_poly.pdbx_strand_id
1 'polypeptide(L)'
;MEPILVYGFPSGSSMGLVAALEWLGRPYRLCRVDMLDEMRDPSYKRINPRVETPVLITDRGDPLTENMAIAAWLEARDSTRLISFEPLSREADRMRQFMAFINTGFTGAFTPLWAALEMETADPSIQSVLRNWGRDRVVERHDRLEEMIGDTPFLVSDHPTLADGFLIGVARWFEFHGLAGYDRWPKLAAIRKRIEAEAAVNYAQALENGEPQPGGGACAGHIGLAELIEQFGSRQVANIG
;
A
#
# COMPACT_ATOMS: atom_id res chain seq x y z
N MET A 1 -8.91 1.37 21.45
CA MET A 1 -7.69 0.55 21.40
C MET A 1 -6.77 1.09 20.31
N GLU A 2 -5.50 0.70 20.28
CA GLU A 2 -4.62 1.00 19.15
C GLU A 2 -5.10 0.27 17.90
N PRO A 3 -5.15 0.91 16.74
CA PRO A 3 -5.49 0.23 15.50
C PRO A 3 -4.39 -0.77 15.13
N ILE A 4 -4.76 -1.86 14.45
CA ILE A 4 -3.83 -2.89 14.02
C ILE A 4 -3.88 -2.99 12.50
N LEU A 5 -2.75 -2.71 11.82
CA LEU A 5 -2.65 -2.91 10.38
C LEU A 5 -2.14 -4.33 10.08
N VAL A 6 -2.95 -5.11 9.40
CA VAL A 6 -2.56 -6.38 8.79
C VAL A 6 -1.94 -6.05 7.43
N TYR A 7 -0.63 -6.28 7.28
CA TYR A 7 0.09 -6.01 6.06
C TYR A 7 0.71 -7.29 5.48
N GLY A 8 0.70 -7.37 4.16
CA GLY A 8 1.14 -8.57 3.45
C GLY A 8 2.59 -8.48 2.97
N PHE A 9 3.25 -9.64 2.93
CA PHE A 9 4.51 -9.85 2.24
C PHE A 9 4.46 -11.18 1.44
N PRO A 10 5.32 -11.39 0.42
CA PRO A 10 6.26 -10.44 -0.17
C PRO A 10 5.54 -9.41 -1.06
N SER A 11 6.17 -8.26 -1.24
CA SER A 11 5.76 -7.24 -2.20
C SER A 11 4.32 -6.70 -2.04
N GLY A 12 3.78 -6.71 -0.82
CA GLY A 12 2.45 -6.17 -0.55
C GLY A 12 2.37 -4.65 -0.73
N SER A 13 1.31 -4.14 -1.38
CA SER A 13 1.06 -2.69 -1.50
C SER A 13 0.86 -2.01 -0.14
N SER A 14 0.48 -2.77 0.86
CA SER A 14 0.27 -2.33 2.25
C SER A 14 1.52 -1.78 2.96
N MET A 15 2.72 -2.03 2.44
CA MET A 15 3.95 -1.41 2.93
C MET A 15 3.85 0.12 2.98
N GLY A 16 3.23 0.74 1.99
CA GLY A 16 3.00 2.18 1.97
C GLY A 16 2.09 2.69 3.09
N LEU A 17 1.13 1.87 3.56
CA LEU A 17 0.31 2.21 4.72
C LEU A 17 1.08 2.10 6.04
N VAL A 18 2.07 1.19 6.14
CA VAL A 18 2.98 1.14 7.29
C VAL A 18 3.78 2.44 7.37
N ALA A 19 4.33 2.92 6.25
CA ALA A 19 5.02 4.20 6.18
C ALA A 19 4.09 5.37 6.56
N ALA A 20 2.85 5.36 6.09
CA ALA A 20 1.86 6.39 6.42
C ALA A 20 1.53 6.43 7.92
N LEU A 21 1.46 5.28 8.60
CA LEU A 21 1.25 5.19 10.04
C LEU A 21 2.46 5.76 10.82
N GLU A 22 3.68 5.50 10.36
CA GLU A 22 4.89 6.08 10.94
C GLU A 22 4.93 7.61 10.76
N TRP A 23 4.58 8.15 9.58
CA TRP A 23 4.48 9.59 9.36
C TRP A 23 3.39 10.24 10.21
N LEU A 24 2.25 9.53 10.40
CA LEU A 24 1.15 10.01 11.27
C LEU A 24 1.57 10.11 12.73
N GLY A 25 2.50 9.25 13.19
CA GLY A 25 3.09 9.27 14.52
C GLY A 25 2.12 8.96 15.67
N ARG A 26 0.96 8.38 15.37
CA ARG A 26 -0.01 7.94 16.39
C ARG A 26 0.20 6.47 16.74
N PRO A 27 -0.04 6.05 18.00
CA PRO A 27 0.12 4.66 18.37
C PRO A 27 -0.68 3.69 17.51
N TYR A 28 -0.01 2.64 17.02
CA TYR A 28 -0.60 1.57 16.22
C TYR A 28 0.13 0.24 16.48
N ARG A 29 -0.47 -0.85 16.06
CA ARG A 29 0.14 -2.19 16.07
C ARG A 29 0.16 -2.78 14.66
N LEU A 30 0.97 -3.80 14.46
CA LEU A 30 1.14 -4.47 13.17
C LEU A 30 0.88 -5.97 13.28
N CYS A 31 0.31 -6.55 12.23
CA CYS A 31 0.25 -7.97 11.98
C CYS A 31 0.86 -8.24 10.59
N ARG A 32 2.00 -8.91 10.56
CA ARG A 32 2.68 -9.32 9.32
C ARG A 32 2.10 -10.64 8.84
N VAL A 33 1.71 -10.73 7.55
CA VAL A 33 1.05 -11.92 6.99
C VAL A 33 1.74 -12.36 5.71
N ASP A 34 2.09 -13.63 5.65
CA ASP A 34 2.58 -14.25 4.41
C ASP A 34 1.42 -14.44 3.42
N MET A 35 1.47 -13.71 2.30
CA MET A 35 0.41 -13.77 1.27
C MET A 35 0.43 -15.08 0.46
N LEU A 36 1.55 -15.81 0.50
CA LEU A 36 1.70 -17.07 -0.23
C LEU A 36 1.32 -18.30 0.61
N ASP A 37 1.24 -18.13 1.94
CA ASP A 37 0.95 -19.19 2.91
C ASP A 37 -0.20 -18.80 3.85
N GLU A 38 0.08 -18.00 4.89
CA GLU A 38 -0.87 -17.66 5.97
C GLU A 38 -2.18 -17.03 5.46
N MET A 39 -2.11 -16.15 4.45
CA MET A 39 -3.29 -15.52 3.87
C MET A 39 -4.19 -16.53 3.16
N ARG A 40 -3.63 -17.64 2.68
CA ARG A 40 -4.36 -18.71 1.96
C ARG A 40 -5.06 -19.69 2.94
N ASP A 41 -4.72 -19.65 4.22
CA ASP A 41 -5.39 -20.46 5.22
C ASP A 41 -6.88 -20.05 5.33
N PRO A 42 -7.82 -21.00 5.36
CA PRO A 42 -9.25 -20.71 5.48
C PRO A 42 -9.63 -19.83 6.66
N SER A 43 -8.86 -19.85 7.76
CA SER A 43 -9.11 -19.01 8.94
C SER A 43 -8.94 -17.51 8.66
N TYR A 44 -8.12 -17.12 7.67
CA TYR A 44 -7.94 -15.73 7.25
C TYR A 44 -9.25 -15.08 6.79
N LYS A 45 -10.16 -15.87 6.21
CA LYS A 45 -11.50 -15.40 5.79
C LYS A 45 -12.33 -14.80 6.92
N ARG A 46 -11.99 -15.11 8.17
CA ARG A 46 -12.64 -14.51 9.35
C ARG A 46 -12.24 -13.05 9.54
N ILE A 47 -11.11 -12.61 8.98
CA ILE A 47 -10.64 -11.22 9.00
C ILE A 47 -11.00 -10.52 7.69
N ASN A 48 -10.76 -11.17 6.54
CA ASN A 48 -11.14 -10.66 5.23
C ASN A 48 -11.66 -11.79 4.34
N PRO A 49 -12.98 -11.83 4.06
CA PRO A 49 -13.57 -12.88 3.21
C PRO A 49 -13.01 -12.93 1.78
N ARG A 50 -12.42 -11.83 1.30
CA ARG A 50 -11.79 -11.75 -0.03
C ARG A 50 -10.38 -12.33 -0.08
N VAL A 51 -9.78 -12.67 1.07
CA VAL A 51 -8.42 -13.22 1.14
C VAL A 51 -7.40 -12.25 0.53
N GLU A 52 -7.42 -11.01 1.01
CA GLU A 52 -6.57 -9.92 0.54
C GLU A 52 -5.98 -9.12 1.70
N THR A 53 -4.86 -8.47 1.46
CA THR A 53 -4.27 -7.44 2.33
C THR A 53 -4.26 -6.09 1.61
N PRO A 54 -4.32 -4.98 2.36
CA PRO A 54 -4.36 -4.82 3.81
C PRO A 54 -5.73 -5.01 4.45
N VAL A 55 -5.71 -5.21 5.78
CA VAL A 55 -6.87 -5.03 6.65
C VAL A 55 -6.47 -4.15 7.82
N LEU A 56 -7.27 -3.17 8.16
CA LEU A 56 -7.11 -2.39 9.38
C LEU A 56 -8.15 -2.82 10.41
N ILE A 57 -7.70 -3.36 11.54
CA ILE A 57 -8.57 -3.44 12.71
C ILE A 57 -8.58 -2.05 13.33
N THR A 58 -9.73 -1.39 13.30
CA THR A 58 -9.90 -0.01 13.74
C THR A 58 -9.75 0.13 15.26
N ASP A 59 -9.71 1.36 15.75
CA ASP A 59 -9.73 1.68 17.19
C ASP A 59 -10.99 1.17 17.93
N ARG A 60 -12.04 0.77 17.18
CA ARG A 60 -13.27 0.13 17.71
C ARG A 60 -13.21 -1.39 17.66
N GLY A 61 -12.17 -1.96 17.03
CA GLY A 61 -12.00 -3.40 16.84
C GLY A 61 -12.71 -3.95 15.61
N ASP A 62 -13.20 -3.10 14.70
CA ASP A 62 -13.88 -3.51 13.47
C ASP A 62 -12.88 -3.65 12.33
N PRO A 63 -12.92 -4.73 11.52
CA PRO A 63 -12.08 -4.85 10.34
C PRO A 63 -12.55 -3.90 9.24
N LEU A 64 -11.60 -3.14 8.69
CA LEU A 64 -11.76 -2.25 7.55
C LEU A 64 -10.81 -2.69 6.44
N THR A 65 -11.33 -2.96 5.26
CA THR A 65 -10.57 -3.36 4.08
C THR A 65 -10.51 -2.23 3.05
N GLU A 66 -9.78 -2.41 1.97
CA GLU A 66 -9.51 -1.45 0.90
C GLU A 66 -8.56 -0.31 1.29
N ASN A 67 -7.48 -0.16 0.52
CA ASN A 67 -6.50 0.91 0.73
C ASN A 67 -7.15 2.30 0.84
N MET A 68 -8.11 2.62 -0.05
CA MET A 68 -8.78 3.91 -0.05
C MET A 68 -9.62 4.14 1.20
N ALA A 69 -10.30 3.11 1.71
CA ALA A 69 -11.09 3.22 2.94
C ALA A 69 -10.18 3.39 4.17
N ILE A 70 -9.07 2.65 4.21
CA ILE A 70 -8.06 2.76 5.26
C ILE A 70 -7.42 4.16 5.23
N ALA A 71 -7.08 4.68 4.04
CA ALA A 71 -6.56 6.03 3.90
C ALA A 71 -7.56 7.10 4.37
N ALA A 72 -8.83 6.97 4.04
CA ALA A 72 -9.87 7.89 4.54
C ALA A 72 -10.01 7.80 6.07
N TRP A 73 -9.85 6.60 6.65
CA TRP A 73 -9.84 6.42 8.09
C TRP A 73 -8.65 7.11 8.76
N LEU A 74 -7.44 7.02 8.15
CA LEU A 74 -6.23 7.70 8.62
C LEU A 74 -6.37 9.22 8.48
N GLU A 75 -6.83 9.71 7.32
CA GLU A 75 -7.08 11.13 7.07
C GLU A 75 -8.01 11.76 8.12
N ALA A 76 -9.09 11.05 8.47
CA ALA A 76 -10.04 11.52 9.49
C ALA A 76 -9.43 11.62 10.90
N ARG A 77 -8.30 10.97 11.14
CA ARG A 77 -7.58 10.98 12.43
C ARG A 77 -6.33 11.83 12.43
N ASP A 78 -5.97 12.36 11.30
CA ASP A 78 -4.84 13.28 11.12
C ASP A 78 -5.27 14.72 11.46
N SER A 79 -5.43 15.00 12.74
CA SER A 79 -5.86 16.33 13.21
C SER A 79 -4.80 17.43 13.01
N THR A 80 -3.55 17.05 12.84
CA THR A 80 -2.40 17.95 12.67
C THR A 80 -1.92 18.06 11.23
N ARG A 81 -2.58 17.36 10.31
CA ARG A 81 -2.29 17.39 8.86
C ARG A 81 -0.84 17.00 8.51
N LEU A 82 -0.35 15.97 9.18
CA LEU A 82 0.99 15.42 8.93
C LEU A 82 1.07 14.60 7.64
N ILE A 83 -0.03 13.91 7.28
CA ILE A 83 -0.11 13.02 6.11
C ILE A 83 -1.26 13.38 5.19
N SER A 84 -2.00 14.45 5.51
CA SER A 84 -3.19 14.92 4.78
C SER A 84 -3.27 16.45 4.82
N PHE A 85 -4.36 16.98 4.28
CA PHE A 85 -4.61 18.43 4.21
C PHE A 85 -5.99 18.78 4.76
N GLU A 86 -6.25 20.06 4.94
CA GLU A 86 -7.60 20.53 5.28
C GLU A 86 -8.63 20.05 4.24
N PRO A 87 -9.77 19.47 4.66
CA PRO A 87 -10.66 18.69 3.79
C PRO A 87 -11.17 19.39 2.52
N LEU A 88 -11.25 20.71 2.50
CA LEU A 88 -11.75 21.49 1.36
C LEU A 88 -10.63 22.24 0.63
N SER A 89 -9.37 21.91 0.90
CA SER A 89 -8.22 22.52 0.22
C SER A 89 -7.97 21.89 -1.15
N ARG A 90 -7.30 22.63 -2.02
CA ARG A 90 -6.84 22.14 -3.33
C ARG A 90 -5.84 20.99 -3.17
N GLU A 91 -5.02 21.06 -2.15
CA GLU A 91 -4.03 20.03 -1.81
C GLU A 91 -4.73 18.71 -1.41
N ALA A 92 -5.82 18.77 -0.63
CA ALA A 92 -6.61 17.59 -0.29
C ALA A 92 -7.25 16.96 -1.54
N ASP A 93 -7.81 17.77 -2.44
CA ASP A 93 -8.37 17.27 -3.70
C ASP A 93 -7.28 16.63 -4.57
N ARG A 94 -6.11 17.26 -4.63
CA ARG A 94 -4.98 16.75 -5.40
C ARG A 94 -4.43 15.44 -4.83
N MET A 95 -4.30 15.34 -3.51
CA MET A 95 -3.90 14.12 -2.81
C MET A 95 -4.86 12.96 -3.13
N ARG A 96 -6.16 13.19 -3.00
CA ARG A 96 -7.18 12.18 -3.31
C ARG A 96 -7.17 11.77 -4.79
N GLN A 97 -6.90 12.72 -5.70
CA GLN A 97 -6.76 12.44 -7.12
C GLN A 97 -5.57 11.49 -7.40
N PHE A 98 -4.40 11.74 -6.79
CA PHE A 98 -3.24 10.85 -6.90
C PHE A 98 -3.55 9.48 -6.29
N MET A 99 -4.12 9.44 -5.08
CA MET A 99 -4.49 8.18 -4.42
C MET A 99 -5.45 7.35 -5.29
N ALA A 100 -6.49 7.97 -5.84
CA ALA A 100 -7.45 7.29 -6.71
C ALA A 100 -6.79 6.77 -7.99
N PHE A 101 -5.93 7.58 -8.63
CA PHE A 101 -5.20 7.18 -9.83
C PHE A 101 -4.24 6.01 -9.54
N ILE A 102 -3.47 6.10 -8.45
CA ILE A 102 -2.50 5.08 -8.08
C ILE A 102 -3.21 3.78 -7.70
N ASN A 103 -4.23 3.85 -6.85
CA ASN A 103 -4.95 2.67 -6.38
C ASN A 103 -5.65 1.91 -7.50
N THR A 104 -6.24 2.61 -8.47
CA THR A 104 -7.05 1.99 -9.52
C THR A 104 -6.23 1.73 -10.77
N GLY A 105 -5.73 2.79 -11.38
CA GLY A 105 -5.12 2.72 -12.70
C GLY A 105 -3.68 2.24 -12.69
N PHE A 106 -2.87 2.81 -11.79
CA PHE A 106 -1.44 2.50 -11.71
C PHE A 106 -1.22 1.08 -11.17
N THR A 107 -1.82 0.75 -10.03
CA THR A 107 -1.78 -0.61 -9.45
C THR A 107 -2.37 -1.64 -10.39
N GLY A 108 -3.55 -1.36 -10.97
CA GLY A 108 -4.22 -2.27 -11.90
C GLY A 108 -3.46 -2.55 -13.20
N ALA A 109 -2.50 -1.70 -13.57
CA ALA A 109 -1.65 -1.93 -14.74
C ALA A 109 -0.73 -3.16 -14.56
N PHE A 110 -0.37 -3.50 -13.32
CA PHE A 110 0.47 -4.66 -13.02
C PHE A 110 -0.30 -5.99 -13.01
N THR A 111 -1.64 -5.97 -13.02
CA THR A 111 -2.46 -7.20 -12.98
C THR A 111 -2.06 -8.25 -14.02
N PRO A 112 -1.82 -7.91 -15.32
CA PRO A 112 -1.40 -8.94 -16.27
C PRO A 112 -0.02 -9.53 -15.98
N LEU A 113 0.88 -8.75 -15.35
CA LEU A 113 2.22 -9.23 -14.97
C LEU A 113 2.14 -10.21 -13.80
N TRP A 114 1.29 -9.92 -12.80
CA TRP A 114 0.99 -10.84 -11.71
C TRP A 114 0.33 -12.12 -12.22
N ALA A 115 -0.69 -12.00 -13.06
CA ALA A 115 -1.34 -13.17 -13.68
C ALA A 115 -0.34 -14.04 -14.44
N ALA A 116 0.62 -13.45 -15.16
CA ALA A 116 1.66 -14.20 -15.86
C ALA A 116 2.62 -14.95 -14.92
N LEU A 117 2.81 -14.48 -13.68
CA LEU A 117 3.59 -15.20 -12.66
C LEU A 117 2.80 -16.32 -12.02
N GLU A 118 1.52 -16.10 -11.72
CA GLU A 118 0.66 -17.08 -11.05
C GLU A 118 0.25 -18.25 -11.97
N MET A 119 0.26 -18.03 -13.27
CA MET A 119 -0.06 -19.04 -14.28
C MET A 119 1.16 -19.95 -14.62
N GLU A 120 1.77 -20.58 -13.63
CA GLU A 120 2.97 -21.43 -13.82
C GLU A 120 2.78 -22.59 -14.83
N THR A 121 1.54 -23.06 -14.98
CA THR A 121 1.19 -24.16 -15.89
C THR A 121 0.62 -23.68 -17.23
N ALA A 122 0.55 -22.36 -17.48
CA ALA A 122 0.02 -21.82 -18.70
C ALA A 122 0.96 -22.01 -19.89
N ASP A 123 0.38 -22.08 -21.08
CA ASP A 123 1.13 -22.04 -22.34
C ASP A 123 2.07 -20.82 -22.36
N PRO A 124 3.37 -21.00 -22.68
CA PRO A 124 4.34 -19.89 -22.74
C PRO A 124 3.89 -18.74 -23.65
N SER A 125 3.08 -19.01 -24.67
CA SER A 125 2.52 -17.99 -25.54
C SER A 125 1.53 -17.07 -24.78
N ILE A 126 0.70 -17.62 -23.90
CA ILE A 126 -0.23 -16.85 -23.05
C ILE A 126 0.54 -16.00 -22.06
N GLN A 127 1.54 -16.56 -21.40
CA GLN A 127 2.40 -15.80 -20.50
C GLN A 127 3.10 -14.63 -21.22
N SER A 128 3.59 -14.87 -22.45
CA SER A 128 4.22 -13.83 -23.27
C SER A 128 3.24 -12.70 -23.61
N VAL A 129 2.02 -13.03 -24.00
CA VAL A 129 0.97 -12.04 -24.27
C VAL A 129 0.66 -11.20 -23.03
N LEU A 130 0.48 -11.84 -21.86
CA LEU A 130 0.20 -11.14 -20.61
C LEU A 130 1.36 -10.22 -20.19
N ARG A 131 2.60 -10.68 -20.31
CA ARG A 131 3.79 -9.87 -20.00
C ARG A 131 3.92 -8.66 -20.92
N ASN A 132 3.72 -8.82 -22.22
CA ASN A 132 3.79 -7.73 -23.19
C ASN A 132 2.67 -6.71 -22.92
N TRP A 133 1.45 -7.18 -22.80
CA TRP A 133 0.31 -6.31 -22.48
C TRP A 133 0.50 -5.58 -21.14
N GLY A 134 0.91 -6.29 -20.10
CA GLY A 134 1.18 -5.69 -18.80
C GLY A 134 2.28 -4.63 -18.86
N ARG A 135 3.39 -4.90 -19.58
CA ARG A 135 4.46 -3.92 -19.80
C ARG A 135 3.91 -2.63 -20.44
N ASP A 136 3.15 -2.76 -21.51
CA ASP A 136 2.61 -1.59 -22.23
C ASP A 136 1.66 -0.79 -21.32
N ARG A 137 0.83 -1.46 -20.53
CA ARG A 137 -0.05 -0.82 -19.54
C ARG A 137 0.72 -0.09 -18.45
N VAL A 138 1.75 -0.72 -17.90
CA VAL A 138 2.60 -0.10 -16.86
C VAL A 138 3.28 1.14 -17.41
N VAL A 139 3.86 1.07 -18.62
CA VAL A 139 4.48 2.22 -19.27
C VAL A 139 3.48 3.36 -19.46
N GLU A 140 2.29 3.07 -20.01
CA GLU A 140 1.22 4.07 -20.18
C GLU A 140 0.87 4.77 -18.85
N ARG A 141 0.75 4.01 -17.76
CA ARG A 141 0.38 4.57 -16.46
C ARG A 141 1.51 5.38 -15.81
N HIS A 142 2.75 5.00 -16.05
CA HIS A 142 3.90 5.80 -15.65
C HIS A 142 3.98 7.11 -16.45
N ASP A 143 3.76 7.09 -17.77
CA ASP A 143 3.66 8.30 -18.59
C ASP A 143 2.59 9.25 -18.03
N ARG A 144 1.41 8.74 -17.70
CA ARG A 144 0.32 9.54 -17.12
C ARG A 144 0.65 10.09 -15.74
N LEU A 145 1.31 9.30 -14.89
CA LEU A 145 1.72 9.76 -13.57
C LEU A 145 2.77 10.86 -13.69
N GLU A 146 3.76 10.72 -14.58
CA GLU A 146 4.77 11.74 -14.87
C GLU A 146 4.13 13.07 -15.31
N GLU A 147 3.11 13.03 -16.18
CA GLU A 147 2.34 14.21 -16.60
C GLU A 147 1.58 14.87 -15.44
N MET A 148 1.11 14.07 -14.48
CA MET A 148 0.39 14.57 -13.32
C MET A 148 1.30 15.25 -12.29
N ILE A 149 2.57 14.90 -12.20
CA ILE A 149 3.50 15.42 -11.20
C ILE A 149 3.82 16.89 -11.46
N GLY A 150 3.65 17.72 -10.42
CA GLY A 150 4.02 19.13 -10.39
C GLY A 150 5.48 19.37 -10.04
N ASP A 151 5.75 20.52 -9.42
CA ASP A 151 7.11 20.94 -9.06
C ASP A 151 7.39 20.79 -7.55
N THR A 152 6.50 20.12 -6.82
CA THR A 152 6.66 19.87 -5.38
C THR A 152 7.65 18.73 -5.11
N PRO A 153 8.36 18.74 -3.95
CA PRO A 153 9.29 17.68 -3.57
C PRO A 153 8.66 16.29 -3.48
N PHE A 154 7.41 16.19 -3.03
CA PHE A 154 6.59 14.99 -3.00
C PHE A 154 5.39 15.14 -3.94
N LEU A 155 4.48 14.19 -4.03
CA LEU A 155 3.39 14.23 -5.01
C LEU A 155 2.50 15.48 -4.90
N VAL A 156 2.34 16.04 -3.69
CA VAL A 156 1.44 17.16 -3.46
C VAL A 156 2.09 18.35 -2.74
N SER A 157 3.09 18.09 -1.89
CA SER A 157 3.63 19.10 -0.98
C SER A 157 5.15 18.99 -0.80
N ASP A 158 5.68 19.66 0.22
CA ASP A 158 7.08 19.60 0.65
C ASP A 158 7.36 18.48 1.66
N HIS A 159 6.35 17.74 2.09
CA HIS A 159 6.43 16.60 2.99
C HIS A 159 5.62 15.41 2.44
N PRO A 160 5.94 14.16 2.87
CA PRO A 160 5.22 12.97 2.40
C PRO A 160 3.78 12.93 2.91
N THR A 161 2.88 12.40 2.10
CA THR A 161 1.45 12.29 2.38
C THR A 161 0.94 10.87 2.12
N LEU A 162 -0.35 10.64 2.35
CA LEU A 162 -1.01 9.38 1.98
C LEU A 162 -0.82 9.03 0.50
N ALA A 163 -0.76 10.02 -0.40
CA ALA A 163 -0.51 9.77 -1.83
C ALA A 163 0.88 9.17 -2.07
N ASP A 164 1.89 9.65 -1.35
CA ASP A 164 3.26 9.15 -1.42
C ASP A 164 3.35 7.72 -0.85
N GLY A 165 2.62 7.44 0.22
CA GLY A 165 2.45 6.09 0.76
C GLY A 165 1.85 5.12 -0.28
N PHE A 166 0.80 5.53 -0.99
CA PHE A 166 0.23 4.74 -2.07
C PHE A 166 1.22 4.47 -3.19
N LEU A 167 1.98 5.48 -3.60
CA LEU A 167 2.98 5.33 -4.65
C LEU A 167 4.05 4.33 -4.26
N ILE A 168 4.67 4.51 -3.08
CA ILE A 168 5.81 3.68 -2.69
C ILE A 168 5.43 2.23 -2.44
N GLY A 169 4.20 1.96 -2.03
CA GLY A 169 3.68 0.61 -1.86
C GLY A 169 3.72 -0.22 -3.14
N VAL A 170 3.61 0.42 -4.31
CA VAL A 170 3.52 -0.27 -5.61
C VAL A 170 4.65 0.07 -6.58
N ALA A 171 5.35 1.18 -6.41
CA ALA A 171 6.38 1.63 -7.35
C ALA A 171 7.51 0.60 -7.56
N ARG A 172 7.87 -0.15 -6.50
CA ARG A 172 8.90 -1.20 -6.52
C ARG A 172 8.50 -2.44 -7.36
N TRP A 173 7.24 -2.59 -7.72
CA TRP A 173 6.79 -3.68 -8.59
C TRP A 173 7.37 -3.55 -10.00
N PHE A 174 7.80 -2.35 -10.38
CA PHE A 174 8.45 -2.12 -11.68
C PHE A 174 9.71 -2.98 -11.83
N GLU A 175 10.62 -2.91 -10.86
CA GLU A 175 11.85 -3.72 -10.85
C GLU A 175 11.56 -5.20 -10.55
N PHE A 176 10.60 -5.47 -9.67
CA PHE A 176 10.20 -6.84 -9.35
C PHE A 176 9.77 -7.63 -10.60
N HIS A 177 9.06 -6.99 -11.52
CA HIS A 177 8.66 -7.59 -12.79
C HIS A 177 9.73 -7.49 -13.88
N GLY A 178 10.95 -7.08 -13.55
CA GLY A 178 12.08 -6.99 -14.49
C GLY A 178 11.89 -5.91 -15.57
N LEU A 179 11.11 -4.88 -15.30
CA LEU A 179 10.97 -3.74 -16.20
C LEU A 179 12.19 -2.83 -16.09
N ALA A 180 12.53 -2.12 -17.18
CA ALA A 180 13.68 -1.25 -17.26
C ALA A 180 13.33 0.09 -17.92
N GLY A 181 14.21 1.09 -17.73
CA GLY A 181 14.02 2.41 -18.33
C GLY A 181 13.20 3.37 -17.46
N TYR A 182 13.33 3.25 -16.13
CA TYR A 182 12.64 4.14 -15.16
C TYR A 182 13.12 5.60 -15.28
N ASP A 183 14.31 5.85 -15.81
CA ASP A 183 14.88 7.14 -16.13
C ASP A 183 14.08 7.93 -17.18
N ARG A 184 13.20 7.28 -17.91
CA ARG A 184 12.22 7.90 -18.81
C ARG A 184 11.27 8.87 -18.08
N TRP A 185 11.07 8.72 -16.77
CA TRP A 185 10.15 9.49 -15.94
C TRP A 185 10.93 10.28 -14.87
N PRO A 186 11.60 11.38 -15.23
CA PRO A 186 12.54 12.06 -14.33
C PRO A 186 11.88 12.68 -13.10
N LYS A 187 10.66 13.20 -13.20
CA LYS A 187 9.93 13.74 -12.04
C LYS A 187 9.52 12.61 -11.08
N LEU A 188 8.94 11.54 -11.63
CA LEU A 188 8.56 10.38 -10.86
C LEU A 188 9.77 9.72 -10.18
N ALA A 189 10.88 9.59 -10.90
CA ALA A 189 12.14 9.06 -10.36
C ALA A 189 12.67 9.94 -9.21
N ALA A 190 12.61 11.25 -9.35
CA ALA A 190 13.06 12.18 -8.31
C ALA A 190 12.18 12.11 -7.06
N ILE A 191 10.86 12.05 -7.21
CA ILE A 191 9.91 11.90 -6.10
C ILE A 191 10.13 10.54 -5.43
N ARG A 192 10.15 9.45 -6.18
CA ARG A 192 10.38 8.10 -5.66
C ARG A 192 11.65 8.03 -4.83
N LYS A 193 12.76 8.58 -5.34
CA LYS A 193 14.03 8.62 -4.60
C LYS A 193 13.93 9.36 -3.27
N ARG A 194 13.14 10.44 -3.18
CA ARG A 194 12.90 11.15 -1.92
C ARG A 194 12.08 10.32 -0.96
N ILE A 195 10.99 9.71 -1.43
CA ILE A 195 10.14 8.86 -0.62
C ILE A 195 10.94 7.66 -0.09
N GLU A 196 11.76 7.02 -0.92
CA GLU A 196 12.64 5.90 -0.52
C GLU A 196 13.70 6.30 0.52
N ALA A 197 14.06 7.57 0.59
CA ALA A 197 14.99 8.08 1.61
C ALA A 197 14.33 8.34 2.97
N GLU A 198 13.00 8.33 3.06
CA GLU A 198 12.26 8.53 4.30
C GLU A 198 12.50 7.39 5.30
N ALA A 199 12.76 7.74 6.56
CA ALA A 199 12.98 6.75 7.61
C ALA A 199 11.78 5.80 7.80
N ALA A 200 10.56 6.32 7.65
CA ALA A 200 9.33 5.53 7.72
C ALA A 200 9.22 4.48 6.60
N VAL A 201 9.70 4.79 5.40
CA VAL A 201 9.72 3.85 4.27
C VAL A 201 10.78 2.77 4.49
N ASN A 202 11.97 3.15 4.93
CA ASN A 202 13.03 2.20 5.28
C ASN A 202 12.57 1.23 6.38
N TYR A 203 11.90 1.75 7.41
CA TYR A 203 11.28 0.95 8.47
C TYR A 203 10.25 -0.03 7.90
N ALA A 204 9.30 0.45 7.10
CA ALA A 204 8.26 -0.39 6.50
C ALA A 204 8.83 -1.50 5.62
N GLN A 205 9.88 -1.20 4.86
CA GLN A 205 10.56 -2.17 4.00
C GLN A 205 11.33 -3.22 4.81
N ALA A 206 12.02 -2.81 5.87
CA ALA A 206 12.71 -3.73 6.77
C ALA A 206 11.74 -4.69 7.46
N LEU A 207 10.59 -4.19 7.92
CA LEU A 207 9.54 -5.03 8.51
C LEU A 207 8.99 -6.05 7.51
N GLU A 208 8.78 -5.65 6.27
CA GLU A 208 8.35 -6.57 5.22
C GLU A 208 9.39 -7.68 4.97
N ASN A 209 10.67 -7.33 4.99
CA ASN A 209 11.77 -8.29 4.85
C ASN A 209 11.99 -9.17 6.10
N GLY A 210 11.30 -8.87 7.21
CA GLY A 210 11.50 -9.58 8.49
C GLY A 210 12.75 -9.11 9.23
N GLU A 211 13.30 -7.94 8.89
CA GLU A 211 14.48 -7.36 9.50
C GLU A 211 14.07 -6.42 10.64
N PRO A 212 14.63 -6.58 11.85
CA PRO A 212 14.30 -5.68 12.95
C PRO A 212 14.96 -4.30 12.71
N GLN A 213 14.13 -3.25 12.67
CA GLN A 213 14.62 -1.87 12.66
C GLN A 213 13.82 -1.01 13.66
N PRO A 214 14.44 0.00 14.26
CA PRO A 214 13.71 0.96 15.07
C PRO A 214 12.85 1.86 14.17
N GLY A 215 11.55 1.94 14.45
CA GLY A 215 10.66 2.94 13.86
C GLY A 215 10.74 4.29 14.57
N GLY A 216 9.83 5.20 14.21
CA GLY A 216 9.67 6.51 14.88
C GLY A 216 9.10 6.44 16.31
N GLY A 217 8.85 5.24 16.83
CA GLY A 217 8.32 5.01 18.17
C GLY A 217 6.79 4.96 18.27
N ALA A 218 6.09 5.12 17.16
CA ALA A 218 4.62 5.04 17.13
C ALA A 218 4.11 3.58 17.14
N CYS A 219 4.88 2.62 16.58
CA CYS A 219 4.52 1.21 16.61
C CYS A 219 4.60 0.65 18.04
N ALA A 220 3.43 0.33 18.63
CA ALA A 220 3.29 -0.22 19.99
C ALA A 220 3.54 -1.74 20.03
N GLY A 221 3.91 -2.36 18.92
CA GLY A 221 4.26 -3.78 18.85
C GLY A 221 3.54 -4.55 17.75
N HIS A 222 3.80 -5.85 17.71
CA HIS A 222 3.24 -6.79 16.74
C HIS A 222 2.27 -7.76 17.41
N ILE A 223 1.34 -8.29 16.63
CA ILE A 223 0.43 -9.37 16.99
C ILE A 223 0.52 -10.46 15.93
N GLY A 224 0.53 -11.72 16.36
CA GLY A 224 0.47 -12.87 15.43
C GLY A 224 -0.90 -13.01 14.78
N LEU A 225 -0.94 -13.53 13.54
CA LEU A 225 -2.19 -13.70 12.79
C LEU A 225 -3.20 -14.59 13.58
N ALA A 226 -2.75 -15.68 14.18
CA ALA A 226 -3.64 -16.57 14.94
C ALA A 226 -4.31 -15.85 16.12
N GLU A 227 -3.54 -15.08 16.89
CA GLU A 227 -4.04 -14.27 18.00
C GLU A 227 -5.02 -13.18 17.49
N LEU A 228 -4.69 -12.53 16.40
CA LEU A 228 -5.56 -11.51 15.79
C LEU A 228 -6.90 -12.11 15.35
N ILE A 229 -6.88 -13.29 14.70
CA ILE A 229 -8.09 -14.01 14.29
C ILE A 229 -8.93 -14.43 15.51
N GLU A 230 -8.31 -14.89 16.58
CA GLU A 230 -9.02 -15.24 17.81
C GLU A 230 -9.74 -14.04 18.42
N GLN A 231 -9.06 -12.89 18.50
CA GLN A 231 -9.60 -11.67 19.11
C GLN A 231 -10.66 -10.95 18.26
N PHE A 232 -10.50 -10.92 16.93
CA PHE A 232 -11.30 -10.08 16.03
C PHE A 232 -12.06 -10.85 14.94
N GLY A 233 -11.75 -12.10 14.68
CA GLY A 233 -12.30 -12.87 13.56
C GLY A 233 -13.80 -13.22 13.67
N SER A 234 -14.44 -12.94 14.78
CA SER A 234 -15.90 -13.05 14.96
C SER A 234 -16.65 -11.74 14.66
N ARG A 235 -15.93 -10.64 14.56
CA ARG A 235 -16.48 -9.33 14.21
C ARG A 235 -16.52 -9.20 12.68
N GLN A 236 -17.45 -9.91 12.06
CA GLN A 236 -17.67 -9.75 10.62
C GLN A 236 -17.91 -8.28 10.31
N VAL A 237 -17.36 -7.81 9.18
CA VAL A 237 -17.82 -6.58 8.55
C VAL A 237 -19.34 -6.68 8.54
N ALA A 238 -20.01 -5.82 9.33
CA ALA A 238 -21.46 -5.79 9.36
C ALA A 238 -21.89 -5.65 7.89
N ASN A 239 -22.65 -6.63 7.41
CA ASN A 239 -23.26 -6.54 6.11
C ASN A 239 -24.05 -5.22 6.09
N ILE A 240 -23.48 -4.24 5.41
CA ILE A 240 -24.22 -3.04 5.03
C ILE A 240 -25.17 -3.56 3.96
N GLY A 241 -26.35 -3.99 4.42
CA GLY A 241 -27.46 -4.35 3.56
C GLY A 241 -28.06 -3.11 2.92
#